data_39cad114c3c8f4e1a65a10efac3ae279
#
_entry.id   39cad114c3c8f4e1a65a10efac3ae279
#
_cell.length_a   1.000
_cell.length_b   1.000
_cell.length_c   1.000
_cell.angle_alpha   90.00
_cell.angle_beta   90.00
_cell.angle_gamma   90.00
#
_symmetry.space_group_name_H-M   'P 1'
#
loop_
_entity.id
_entity.type
_entity.pdbx_description
1 polymer ?
#
loop_
_entity_poly.entity_id
_entity_poly.type
_entity_poly.pdbx_seq_one_letter_code
_entity_poly.pdbx_strand_id
1 'polypeptide(L)'
;MAFVKNLLIIKEKLLAFYGRFSPYINLVMKFLLALFSFLLIGKAIGTHDILANPLICFAIAVMCAFVPVSVTVICATVLALIHLFGMSMELAAIATIVVLIVYLLYFRFAPKTGILLILTPLLFYIKIPYIIPVIAALTVGMTGIVPVVCGIFMYYMINFASRYSTAISSMDADSAVQNITFIFNNILNNKELIITIVSFSIAILMIYLIKRLSVNYSWIIGIVAGCFTNAVILIVSFSLLSIKTNVLFVVIGTVLAIVIGLVLHLFIFSVDYTATEYVQFEDNDYYYYVKAVPKVSVTERDITVKKINSRDKGYVHTESFEEDQEDR
;
A
#
# COMPACT_ATOMS: atom_id res chain seq x y z
N MET A 1 -1.51 -1.97 30.89
CA MET A 1 -2.57 -0.98 30.60
C MET A 1 -2.02 0.41 30.24
N ALA A 2 -1.08 1.00 30.99
CA ALA A 2 -0.53 2.34 30.69
C ALA A 2 0.08 2.48 29.26
N PHE A 3 0.81 1.49 28.76
CA PHE A 3 1.40 1.49 27.43
C PHE A 3 0.34 1.60 26.30
N VAL A 4 -0.72 0.79 26.38
CA VAL A 4 -1.82 0.80 25.39
C VAL A 4 -2.55 2.15 25.42
N LYS A 5 -2.79 2.73 26.61
CA LYS A 5 -3.40 4.06 26.76
C LYS A 5 -2.56 5.15 26.09
N ASN A 6 -1.24 5.15 26.33
CA ASN A 6 -0.35 6.13 25.69
C ASN A 6 -0.33 5.98 24.16
N LEU A 7 -0.37 4.76 23.65
CA LEU A 7 -0.38 4.48 22.22
C LEU A 7 -1.69 4.95 21.54
N LEU A 8 -2.83 4.81 22.22
CA LEU A 8 -4.13 5.33 21.77
C LEU A 8 -4.14 6.87 21.77
N ILE A 9 -3.57 7.52 22.80
CA ILE A 9 -3.46 8.98 22.84
C ILE A 9 -2.59 9.51 21.68
N ILE A 10 -1.47 8.84 21.39
CA ILE A 10 -0.63 9.20 20.23
C ILE A 10 -1.41 9.05 18.91
N LYS A 11 -2.15 7.94 18.76
CA LYS A 11 -3.01 7.71 17.59
C LYS A 11 -3.99 8.85 17.40
N GLU A 12 -4.72 9.26 18.44
CA GLU A 12 -5.71 10.33 18.34
C GLU A 12 -5.09 11.67 17.99
N LYS A 13 -3.93 12.02 18.60
CA LYS A 13 -3.20 13.24 18.25
C LYS A 13 -2.76 13.22 16.78
N LEU A 14 -2.29 12.08 16.28
CA LEU A 14 -1.90 11.92 14.88
C LEU A 14 -3.10 12.02 13.94
N LEU A 15 -4.23 11.40 14.28
CA LEU A 15 -5.46 11.49 13.49
C LEU A 15 -6.02 12.93 13.48
N ALA A 16 -5.99 13.63 14.62
CA ALA A 16 -6.41 15.03 14.70
C ALA A 16 -5.47 15.94 13.89
N PHE A 17 -4.16 15.71 13.93
CA PHE A 17 -3.18 16.40 13.10
C PHE A 17 -3.41 16.14 11.61
N TYR A 18 -3.59 14.87 11.23
CA TYR A 18 -3.91 14.50 9.86
C TYR A 18 -5.22 15.13 9.39
N GLY A 19 -6.27 15.10 10.21
CA GLY A 19 -7.56 15.71 9.87
C GLY A 19 -7.45 17.21 9.60
N ARG A 20 -6.61 17.92 10.36
CA ARG A 20 -6.38 19.36 10.20
C ARG A 20 -5.56 19.70 8.95
N PHE A 21 -4.55 18.89 8.62
CA PHE A 21 -3.58 19.14 7.55
C PHE A 21 -3.71 18.17 6.36
N SER A 22 -4.80 17.42 6.26
CA SER A 22 -5.02 16.38 5.25
C SER A 22 -4.71 16.82 3.81
N PRO A 23 -5.15 18.00 3.31
CA PRO A 23 -4.86 18.39 1.93
C PRO A 23 -3.35 18.55 1.67
N TYR A 24 -2.62 19.14 2.62
CA TYR A 24 -1.17 19.35 2.49
C TYR A 24 -0.39 18.03 2.62
N ILE A 25 -0.76 17.19 3.59
CA ILE A 25 -0.13 15.88 3.80
C ILE A 25 -0.33 14.99 2.57
N ASN A 26 -1.54 14.94 2.01
CA ASN A 26 -1.83 14.16 0.82
C ASN A 26 -1.05 14.66 -0.41
N LEU A 27 -0.88 15.97 -0.56
CA LEU A 27 -0.09 16.57 -1.62
C LEU A 27 1.39 16.19 -1.49
N VAL A 28 1.96 16.32 -0.28
CA VAL A 28 3.36 15.94 -0.01
C VAL A 28 3.58 14.44 -0.22
N MET A 29 2.66 13.59 0.24
CA MET A 29 2.75 12.14 0.04
C MET A 29 2.71 11.74 -1.43
N LYS A 30 1.83 12.36 -2.23
CA LYS A 30 1.78 12.15 -3.69
C LYS A 30 3.06 12.60 -4.37
N PHE A 31 3.58 13.77 -3.99
CA PHE A 31 4.84 14.29 -4.49
C PHE A 31 5.99 13.33 -4.21
N LEU A 32 6.16 12.90 -2.96
CA LEU A 32 7.23 11.98 -2.57
C LEU A 32 7.12 10.65 -3.32
N LEU A 33 5.91 10.08 -3.41
CA LEU A 33 5.68 8.83 -4.13
C LEU A 33 6.05 8.96 -5.61
N ALA A 34 5.67 10.05 -6.27
CA ALA A 34 6.02 10.34 -7.66
C ALA A 34 7.54 10.53 -7.82
N LEU A 35 8.15 11.34 -6.97
CA LEU A 35 9.58 11.65 -7.02
C LEU A 35 10.44 10.40 -6.87
N PHE A 36 10.17 9.59 -5.82
CA PHE A 36 10.91 8.35 -5.61
C PHE A 36 10.74 7.39 -6.79
N SER A 37 9.52 7.28 -7.35
CA SER A 37 9.27 6.40 -8.49
C SER A 37 10.05 6.84 -9.74
N PHE A 38 10.06 8.12 -10.07
CA PHE A 38 10.77 8.64 -11.24
C PHE A 38 12.29 8.53 -11.09
N LEU A 39 12.82 8.87 -9.90
CA LEU A 39 14.25 8.72 -9.61
C LEU A 39 14.70 7.26 -9.68
N LEU A 40 13.88 6.32 -9.20
CA LEU A 40 14.20 4.89 -9.26
C LEU A 40 14.18 4.37 -10.70
N ILE A 41 13.21 4.77 -11.51
CA ILE A 41 13.15 4.38 -12.94
C ILE A 41 14.38 4.93 -13.67
N GLY A 42 14.68 6.23 -13.51
CA GLY A 42 15.87 6.85 -14.10
C GLY A 42 17.19 6.19 -13.66
N LYS A 43 17.31 5.80 -12.39
CA LYS A 43 18.49 5.09 -11.87
C LYS A 43 18.58 3.63 -12.35
N ALA A 44 17.43 2.97 -12.54
CA ALA A 44 17.39 1.55 -12.91
C ALA A 44 17.69 1.32 -14.40
N ILE A 45 17.17 2.17 -15.28
CA ILE A 45 17.30 2.01 -16.73
C ILE A 45 18.23 3.07 -17.33
N GLY A 46 17.97 4.36 -17.06
CA GLY A 46 18.87 5.50 -17.31
C GLY A 46 19.38 5.70 -18.73
N THR A 47 18.66 5.28 -19.76
CA THR A 47 19.11 5.37 -21.17
C THR A 47 19.06 6.78 -21.75
N HIS A 48 18.18 7.64 -21.21
CA HIS A 48 18.06 9.03 -21.61
C HIS A 48 18.54 9.96 -20.48
N ASP A 49 19.71 10.58 -20.62
CA ASP A 49 20.31 11.46 -19.62
C ASP A 49 19.40 12.62 -19.19
N ILE A 50 18.65 13.17 -20.14
CA ILE A 50 17.72 14.27 -19.85
C ILE A 50 16.62 13.83 -18.90
N LEU A 51 15.96 12.72 -19.17
CA LEU A 51 14.83 12.20 -18.37
C LEU A 51 15.31 11.53 -17.07
N ALA A 52 16.55 11.07 -17.01
CA ALA A 52 17.19 10.55 -15.81
C ALA A 52 17.70 11.67 -14.88
N ASN A 53 17.69 12.93 -15.34
CA ASN A 53 18.14 14.07 -14.53
C ASN A 53 17.23 14.28 -13.34
N PRO A 54 17.76 14.29 -12.09
CA PRO A 54 16.96 14.48 -10.88
C PRO A 54 16.11 15.75 -10.87
N LEU A 55 16.57 16.83 -11.54
CA LEU A 55 15.87 18.10 -11.59
C LEU A 55 14.60 18.00 -12.46
N ILE A 56 14.66 17.25 -13.56
CA ILE A 56 13.49 16.99 -14.43
C ILE A 56 12.51 16.04 -13.73
N CYS A 57 13.02 14.98 -13.08
CA CYS A 57 12.19 14.10 -12.25
C CYS A 57 11.46 14.88 -11.14
N PHE A 58 12.14 15.84 -10.51
CA PHE A 58 11.54 16.72 -9.52
C PHE A 58 10.42 17.59 -10.12
N ALA A 59 10.66 18.22 -11.26
CA ALA A 59 9.65 19.05 -11.92
C ALA A 59 8.40 18.25 -12.30
N ILE A 60 8.57 17.05 -12.88
CA ILE A 60 7.44 16.16 -13.21
C ILE A 60 6.73 15.69 -11.93
N ALA A 61 7.46 15.38 -10.86
CA ALA A 61 6.87 14.97 -9.59
C ALA A 61 6.03 16.08 -8.94
N VAL A 62 6.46 17.36 -9.04
CA VAL A 62 5.66 18.50 -8.59
C VAL A 62 4.34 18.60 -9.36
N MET A 63 4.36 18.41 -10.67
CA MET A 63 3.13 18.38 -11.48
C MET A 63 2.21 17.22 -11.06
N CYS A 64 2.79 16.05 -10.80
CA CYS A 64 2.04 14.86 -10.37
C CYS A 64 1.43 14.98 -8.96
N ALA A 65 1.93 15.88 -8.11
CA ALA A 65 1.35 16.11 -6.78
C ALA A 65 -0.08 16.65 -6.83
N PHE A 66 -0.41 17.44 -7.86
CA PHE A 66 -1.72 18.09 -8.02
C PHE A 66 -2.76 17.23 -8.75
N VAL A 67 -2.35 16.12 -9.35
CA VAL A 67 -3.25 15.22 -10.11
C VAL A 67 -3.62 13.96 -9.31
N PRO A 68 -4.63 13.19 -9.74
CA PRO A 68 -4.93 11.89 -9.16
C PRO A 68 -3.75 10.92 -9.30
N VAL A 69 -3.59 10.01 -8.32
CA VAL A 69 -2.51 8.99 -8.32
C VAL A 69 -2.52 8.14 -9.60
N SER A 70 -3.69 7.89 -10.20
CA SER A 70 -3.79 7.16 -11.47
C SER A 70 -3.02 7.83 -12.62
N VAL A 71 -2.98 9.18 -12.65
CA VAL A 71 -2.18 9.93 -13.62
C VAL A 71 -0.69 9.78 -13.33
N THR A 72 -0.30 9.79 -12.05
CA THR A 72 1.10 9.51 -11.65
C THR A 72 1.55 8.13 -12.10
N VAL A 73 0.67 7.11 -12.01
CA VAL A 73 0.93 5.76 -12.53
C VAL A 73 1.21 5.81 -14.03
N ILE A 74 0.37 6.51 -14.80
CA ILE A 74 0.53 6.65 -16.25
C ILE A 74 1.85 7.36 -16.58
N CYS A 75 2.16 8.47 -15.89
CA CYS A 75 3.43 9.19 -16.08
C CYS A 75 4.65 8.31 -15.79
N ALA A 76 4.61 7.53 -14.69
CA ALA A 76 5.70 6.62 -14.34
C ALA A 76 5.91 5.52 -15.39
N THR A 77 4.84 4.96 -15.92
CA THR A 77 4.92 3.93 -16.96
C THR A 77 5.36 4.50 -18.30
N VAL A 78 4.89 5.67 -18.68
CA VAL A 78 5.36 6.36 -19.91
C VAL A 78 6.85 6.67 -19.80
N LEU A 79 7.32 7.17 -18.65
CA LEU A 79 8.73 7.40 -18.41
C LEU A 79 9.55 6.11 -18.54
N ALA A 80 9.07 5.01 -17.94
CA ALA A 80 9.74 3.71 -18.04
C ALA A 80 9.79 3.22 -19.51
N LEU A 81 8.69 3.35 -20.26
CA LEU A 81 8.64 2.96 -21.67
C LEU A 81 9.58 3.78 -22.55
N ILE A 82 9.71 5.09 -22.33
CA ILE A 82 10.66 5.93 -23.06
C ILE A 82 12.10 5.46 -22.80
N HIS A 83 12.44 5.16 -21.55
CA HIS A 83 13.76 4.61 -21.24
C HIS A 83 14.00 3.23 -21.89
N LEU A 84 12.99 2.35 -21.90
CA LEU A 84 13.08 1.05 -22.56
C LEU A 84 13.21 1.19 -24.08
N PHE A 85 12.50 2.16 -24.69
CA PHE A 85 12.62 2.46 -26.10
C PHE A 85 14.04 2.93 -26.50
N GLY A 86 14.68 3.72 -25.64
CA GLY A 86 16.07 4.12 -25.83
C GLY A 86 17.09 2.97 -25.70
N MET A 87 16.67 1.81 -25.19
CA MET A 87 17.51 0.61 -25.06
C MET A 87 17.35 -0.33 -26.26
N SER A 88 16.12 -0.68 -26.62
CA SER A 88 15.77 -1.53 -27.78
C SER A 88 14.30 -1.34 -28.14
N MET A 89 14.04 -1.28 -29.46
CA MET A 89 12.69 -1.16 -29.98
C MET A 89 11.83 -2.40 -29.68
N GLU A 90 12.44 -3.58 -29.76
CA GLU A 90 11.76 -4.86 -29.50
C GLU A 90 11.38 -4.98 -28.04
N LEU A 91 12.28 -4.60 -27.11
CA LEU A 91 11.98 -4.59 -25.68
C LEU A 91 10.84 -3.62 -25.36
N ALA A 92 10.89 -2.41 -25.93
CA ALA A 92 9.84 -1.42 -25.74
C ALA A 92 8.48 -1.89 -26.31
N ALA A 93 8.47 -2.56 -27.44
CA ALA A 93 7.24 -3.12 -28.02
C ALA A 93 6.62 -4.19 -27.10
N ILE A 94 7.42 -5.13 -26.60
CA ILE A 94 6.97 -6.15 -25.64
C ILE A 94 6.48 -5.47 -24.37
N ALA A 95 7.24 -4.53 -23.81
CA ALA A 95 6.87 -3.79 -22.62
C ALA A 95 5.55 -3.04 -22.80
N THR A 96 5.32 -2.42 -23.96
CA THR A 96 4.09 -1.70 -24.26
C THR A 96 2.88 -2.64 -24.28
N ILE A 97 3.00 -3.82 -24.89
CA ILE A 97 1.93 -4.83 -24.88
C ILE A 97 1.60 -5.27 -23.47
N VAL A 98 2.64 -5.54 -22.67
CA VAL A 98 2.49 -5.93 -21.26
C VAL A 98 1.82 -4.84 -20.44
N VAL A 99 2.28 -3.59 -20.57
CA VAL A 99 1.68 -2.43 -19.90
C VAL A 99 0.21 -2.28 -20.28
N LEU A 100 -0.13 -2.49 -21.55
CA LEU A 100 -1.52 -2.42 -22.01
C LEU A 100 -2.38 -3.49 -21.33
N ILE A 101 -1.90 -4.74 -21.25
CA ILE A 101 -2.59 -5.83 -20.55
C ILE A 101 -2.74 -5.48 -19.05
N VAL A 102 -1.66 -5.00 -18.42
CA VAL A 102 -1.66 -4.57 -17.01
C VAL A 102 -2.71 -3.48 -16.78
N TYR A 103 -2.79 -2.49 -17.68
CA TYR A 103 -3.78 -1.41 -17.54
C TYR A 103 -5.21 -1.88 -17.77
N LEU A 104 -5.46 -2.78 -18.72
CA LEU A 104 -6.78 -3.37 -18.91
C LEU A 104 -7.24 -4.10 -17.63
N LEU A 105 -6.36 -4.90 -17.03
CA LEU A 105 -6.65 -5.59 -15.76
C LEU A 105 -6.83 -4.60 -14.62
N TYR A 106 -5.93 -3.63 -14.47
CA TYR A 106 -5.98 -2.63 -13.41
C TYR A 106 -7.25 -1.79 -13.46
N PHE A 107 -7.56 -1.18 -14.63
CA PHE A 107 -8.75 -0.34 -14.76
C PHE A 107 -10.05 -1.12 -14.62
N ARG A 108 -10.05 -2.40 -14.99
CA ARG A 108 -11.25 -3.26 -14.87
C ARG A 108 -11.52 -3.66 -13.43
N PHE A 109 -10.50 -4.03 -12.67
CA PHE A 109 -10.67 -4.67 -11.36
C PHE A 109 -10.38 -3.75 -10.18
N ALA A 110 -9.47 -2.80 -10.30
CA ALA A 110 -8.97 -2.03 -9.16
C ALA A 110 -8.60 -0.56 -9.47
N PRO A 111 -9.45 0.23 -10.14
CA PRO A 111 -9.08 1.57 -10.64
C PRO A 111 -8.71 2.59 -9.55
N LYS A 112 -9.17 2.37 -8.30
CA LYS A 112 -8.91 3.27 -7.15
C LYS A 112 -7.63 2.94 -6.39
N THR A 113 -6.92 1.86 -6.76
CA THR A 113 -5.78 1.32 -6.00
C THR A 113 -4.41 1.60 -6.63
N GLY A 114 -4.30 2.67 -7.43
CA GLY A 114 -3.07 3.06 -8.13
C GLY A 114 -1.85 3.21 -7.21
N ILE A 115 -2.07 3.56 -5.95
CA ILE A 115 -1.01 3.61 -4.94
C ILE A 115 -0.29 2.26 -4.82
N LEU A 116 -1.02 1.14 -4.78
CA LEU A 116 -0.41 -0.19 -4.65
C LEU A 116 0.42 -0.57 -5.87
N LEU A 117 -0.04 -0.16 -7.06
CA LEU A 117 0.68 -0.45 -8.31
C LEU A 117 2.05 0.23 -8.36
N ILE A 118 2.15 1.49 -7.86
CA ILE A 118 3.42 2.21 -7.79
C ILE A 118 4.25 1.76 -6.57
N LEU A 119 3.59 1.56 -5.43
CA LEU A 119 4.26 1.20 -4.17
C LEU A 119 4.96 -0.17 -4.28
N THR A 120 4.37 -1.10 -5.03
CA THR A 120 4.94 -2.44 -5.21
C THR A 120 6.35 -2.40 -5.79
N PRO A 121 6.64 -1.89 -7.00
CA PRO A 121 7.99 -1.85 -7.52
C PRO A 121 8.93 -1.00 -6.63
N LEU A 122 8.43 0.06 -6.01
CA LEU A 122 9.21 0.91 -5.11
C LEU A 122 9.72 0.13 -3.89
N LEU A 123 8.87 -0.66 -3.23
CA LEU A 123 9.27 -1.47 -2.08
C LEU A 123 10.22 -2.62 -2.45
N PHE A 124 10.13 -3.15 -3.67
CA PHE A 124 11.12 -4.10 -4.19
C PHE A 124 12.50 -3.45 -4.35
N TYR A 125 12.58 -2.22 -4.86
CA TYR A 125 13.85 -1.49 -4.98
C TYR A 125 14.48 -1.17 -3.63
N ILE A 126 13.66 -0.86 -2.61
CA ILE A 126 14.11 -0.61 -1.23
C ILE A 126 14.45 -1.93 -0.50
N LYS A 127 14.21 -3.10 -1.13
CA LYS A 127 14.46 -4.45 -0.59
C LYS A 127 13.59 -4.85 0.59
N ILE A 128 12.39 -4.27 0.71
CA ILE A 128 11.39 -4.61 1.74
C ILE A 128 10.02 -4.99 1.14
N PRO A 129 9.96 -5.87 0.12
CA PRO A 129 8.72 -6.17 -0.58
C PRO A 129 7.69 -6.94 0.27
N TYR A 130 8.12 -7.61 1.34
CA TYR A 130 7.26 -8.47 2.17
C TYR A 130 6.13 -7.73 2.89
N ILE A 131 6.19 -6.40 2.94
CA ILE A 131 5.15 -5.54 3.51
C ILE A 131 3.95 -5.40 2.56
N ILE A 132 4.14 -5.57 1.25
CA ILE A 132 3.14 -5.35 0.20
C ILE A 132 1.86 -6.17 0.44
N PRO A 133 1.93 -7.50 0.67
CA PRO A 133 0.73 -8.31 0.90
C PRO A 133 -0.09 -7.82 2.09
N VAL A 134 0.59 -7.37 3.15
CA VAL A 134 -0.06 -6.87 4.37
C VAL A 134 -0.79 -5.56 4.08
N ILE A 135 -0.12 -4.59 3.44
CA ILE A 135 -0.74 -3.32 3.06
C ILE A 135 -1.96 -3.58 2.17
N ALA A 136 -1.81 -4.39 1.12
CA ALA A 136 -2.87 -4.68 0.18
C ALA A 136 -4.08 -5.34 0.86
N ALA A 137 -3.84 -6.36 1.70
CA ALA A 137 -4.90 -7.09 2.38
C ALA A 137 -5.65 -6.24 3.43
N LEU A 138 -4.94 -5.36 4.14
CA LEU A 138 -5.55 -4.50 5.15
C LEU A 138 -6.33 -3.35 4.55
N THR A 139 -5.80 -2.69 3.51
CA THR A 139 -6.39 -1.47 2.91
C THR A 139 -7.46 -1.76 1.88
N VAL A 140 -7.18 -2.67 0.96
CA VAL A 140 -8.03 -2.95 -0.21
C VAL A 140 -8.73 -4.30 -0.10
N GLY A 141 -8.11 -5.26 0.58
CA GLY A 141 -8.58 -6.62 0.70
C GLY A 141 -8.22 -7.50 -0.52
N MET A 142 -9.11 -8.42 -0.91
CA MET A 142 -8.85 -9.39 -1.98
C MET A 142 -8.57 -8.74 -3.34
N THR A 143 -9.26 -7.65 -3.67
CA THR A 143 -9.05 -6.94 -4.95
C THR A 143 -7.67 -6.30 -5.07
N GLY A 144 -6.93 -6.16 -3.96
CA GLY A 144 -5.55 -5.73 -3.92
C GLY A 144 -4.55 -6.68 -4.60
N ILE A 145 -4.95 -7.94 -4.89
CA ILE A 145 -4.11 -8.89 -5.61
C ILE A 145 -3.76 -8.35 -7.01
N VAL A 146 -4.73 -7.79 -7.72
CA VAL A 146 -4.53 -7.32 -9.10
C VAL A 146 -3.46 -6.23 -9.21
N PRO A 147 -3.53 -5.10 -8.48
CA PRO A 147 -2.50 -4.07 -8.57
C PRO A 147 -1.14 -4.54 -8.04
N VAL A 148 -1.10 -5.46 -7.07
CA VAL A 148 0.15 -6.04 -6.57
C VAL A 148 0.81 -6.91 -7.64
N VAL A 149 0.07 -7.81 -8.29
CA VAL A 149 0.58 -8.65 -9.39
C VAL A 149 1.09 -7.79 -10.55
N CYS A 150 0.33 -6.77 -10.92
CA CYS A 150 0.73 -5.81 -11.94
C CYS A 150 2.03 -5.07 -11.58
N GLY A 151 2.14 -4.63 -10.32
CA GLY A 151 3.34 -3.97 -9.82
C GLY A 151 4.57 -4.87 -9.74
N ILE A 152 4.40 -6.15 -9.36
CA ILE A 152 5.47 -7.17 -9.38
C ILE A 152 5.96 -7.34 -10.82
N PHE A 153 5.03 -7.48 -11.77
CA PHE A 153 5.39 -7.65 -13.18
C PHE A 153 6.19 -6.46 -13.70
N MET A 154 5.78 -5.23 -13.39
CA MET A 154 6.51 -4.01 -13.76
C MET A 154 7.91 -3.96 -13.15
N TYR A 155 8.07 -4.36 -11.89
CA TYR A 155 9.39 -4.44 -11.24
C TYR A 155 10.31 -5.41 -11.97
N TYR A 156 9.85 -6.64 -12.23
CA TYR A 156 10.67 -7.64 -12.90
C TYR A 156 11.01 -7.26 -14.34
N MET A 157 10.11 -6.56 -15.03
CA MET A 157 10.36 -6.01 -16.36
C MET A 157 11.50 -4.99 -16.36
N ILE A 158 11.45 -4.01 -15.44
CA ILE A 158 12.51 -3.00 -15.28
C ILE A 158 13.82 -3.66 -14.84
N ASN A 159 13.77 -4.62 -13.91
CA ASN A 159 14.95 -5.34 -13.43
C ASN A 159 15.58 -6.20 -14.54
N PHE A 160 14.77 -6.84 -15.40
CA PHE A 160 15.25 -7.53 -16.60
C PHE A 160 15.98 -6.56 -17.53
N ALA A 161 15.37 -5.44 -17.88
CA ALA A 161 15.97 -4.42 -18.72
C ALA A 161 17.33 -3.95 -18.17
N SER A 162 17.38 -3.66 -16.86
CA SER A 162 18.61 -3.23 -16.18
C SER A 162 19.71 -4.29 -16.19
N ARG A 163 19.38 -5.58 -15.95
CA ARG A 163 20.35 -6.67 -15.92
C ARG A 163 20.90 -7.04 -17.29
N TYR A 164 20.09 -6.97 -18.33
CA TYR A 164 20.44 -7.36 -19.69
C TYR A 164 20.71 -6.17 -20.62
N SER A 165 20.93 -4.98 -20.06
CA SER A 165 21.14 -3.75 -20.82
C SER A 165 22.21 -3.87 -21.90
N THR A 166 23.38 -4.42 -21.54
CA THR A 166 24.49 -4.62 -22.48
C THR A 166 24.20 -5.66 -23.56
N ALA A 167 23.52 -6.75 -23.19
CA ALA A 167 23.11 -7.78 -24.14
C ALA A 167 22.06 -7.25 -25.12
N ILE A 168 21.07 -6.51 -24.60
CA ILE A 168 19.96 -5.95 -25.39
C ILE A 168 20.47 -4.86 -26.35
N SER A 169 21.38 -3.98 -25.89
CA SER A 169 21.92 -2.91 -26.74
C SER A 169 22.90 -3.41 -27.81
N SER A 170 23.42 -4.64 -27.70
CA SER A 170 24.27 -5.29 -28.70
C SER A 170 23.53 -6.22 -29.66
N MET A 171 22.21 -6.30 -29.57
CA MET A 171 21.37 -7.11 -30.46
C MET A 171 21.24 -6.46 -31.83
N ASP A 172 21.48 -7.22 -32.89
CA ASP A 172 21.34 -6.76 -34.26
C ASP A 172 19.85 -6.65 -34.65
N ALA A 173 19.49 -5.56 -35.31
CA ALA A 173 18.12 -5.33 -35.79
C ALA A 173 17.65 -6.39 -36.80
N ASP A 174 18.59 -7.02 -37.54
CA ASP A 174 18.30 -8.05 -38.54
C ASP A 174 17.82 -9.37 -37.91
N SER A 175 18.01 -9.56 -36.59
CA SER A 175 17.58 -10.74 -35.84
C SER A 175 16.38 -10.52 -34.91
N ALA A 176 15.48 -9.64 -35.27
CA ALA A 176 14.33 -9.22 -34.45
C ALA A 176 13.52 -10.38 -33.83
N VAL A 177 13.28 -11.47 -34.60
CA VAL A 177 12.57 -12.65 -34.09
C VAL A 177 13.33 -13.35 -32.97
N GLN A 178 14.66 -13.45 -33.10
CA GLN A 178 15.50 -14.07 -32.06
C GLN A 178 15.53 -13.19 -30.80
N ASN A 179 15.65 -11.87 -30.98
CA ASN A 179 15.62 -10.89 -29.91
C ASN A 179 14.29 -10.95 -29.13
N ILE A 180 13.17 -10.97 -29.82
CA ILE A 180 11.82 -11.11 -29.22
C ILE A 180 11.72 -12.43 -28.43
N THR A 181 12.18 -13.55 -29.02
CA THR A 181 12.16 -14.86 -28.39
C THR A 181 13.03 -14.89 -27.13
N PHE A 182 14.21 -14.27 -27.17
CA PHE A 182 15.10 -14.15 -26.01
C PHE A 182 14.45 -13.35 -24.86
N ILE A 183 13.88 -12.18 -25.17
CA ILE A 183 13.22 -11.31 -24.19
C ILE A 183 12.02 -12.03 -23.58
N PHE A 184 11.17 -12.61 -24.42
CA PHE A 184 9.97 -13.30 -24.00
C PHE A 184 10.25 -14.50 -23.09
N ASN A 185 11.22 -15.35 -23.47
CA ASN A 185 11.60 -16.50 -22.67
C ASN A 185 12.21 -16.09 -21.32
N ASN A 186 13.02 -15.05 -21.27
CA ASN A 186 13.64 -14.61 -20.01
C ASN A 186 12.66 -13.92 -19.06
N ILE A 187 11.63 -13.27 -19.57
CA ILE A 187 10.59 -12.62 -18.74
C ILE A 187 9.59 -13.65 -18.25
N LEU A 188 9.01 -14.46 -19.14
CA LEU A 188 7.94 -15.40 -18.77
C LEU A 188 8.43 -16.64 -18.02
N ASN A 189 9.64 -17.12 -18.33
CA ASN A 189 10.25 -18.24 -17.60
C ASN A 189 10.98 -17.80 -16.33
N ASN A 190 10.82 -16.55 -15.89
CA ASN A 190 11.40 -16.07 -14.65
C ASN A 190 10.73 -16.71 -13.45
N LYS A 191 11.38 -17.76 -12.90
CA LYS A 191 10.86 -18.51 -11.74
C LYS A 191 10.65 -17.61 -10.51
N GLU A 192 11.53 -16.62 -10.28
CA GLU A 192 11.40 -15.68 -9.16
C GLU A 192 10.11 -14.86 -9.27
N LEU A 193 9.77 -14.37 -10.47
CA LEU A 193 8.55 -13.63 -10.74
C LEU A 193 7.32 -14.46 -10.41
N ILE A 194 7.24 -15.69 -10.95
CA ILE A 194 6.09 -16.57 -10.76
C ILE A 194 5.90 -16.91 -9.27
N ILE A 195 6.97 -17.31 -8.58
CA ILE A 195 6.94 -17.62 -7.15
C ILE A 195 6.47 -16.42 -6.34
N THR A 196 6.98 -15.24 -6.64
CA THR A 196 6.63 -14.01 -5.92
C THR A 196 5.15 -13.66 -6.11
N ILE A 197 4.63 -13.76 -7.33
CA ILE A 197 3.21 -13.53 -7.62
C ILE A 197 2.34 -14.50 -6.83
N VAL A 198 2.66 -15.79 -6.88
CA VAL A 198 1.88 -16.84 -6.19
C VAL A 198 1.93 -16.64 -4.68
N SER A 199 3.12 -16.42 -4.12
CA SER A 199 3.32 -16.22 -2.69
C SER A 199 2.56 -15.00 -2.16
N PHE A 200 2.68 -13.85 -2.83
CA PHE A 200 2.00 -12.62 -2.41
C PHE A 200 0.48 -12.73 -2.55
N SER A 201 -0.01 -13.38 -3.62
CA SER A 201 -1.43 -13.60 -3.81
C SER A 201 -2.03 -14.49 -2.71
N ILE A 202 -1.35 -15.59 -2.38
CA ILE A 202 -1.77 -16.48 -1.29
C ILE A 202 -1.73 -15.74 0.06
N ALA A 203 -0.68 -14.96 0.32
CA ALA A 203 -0.58 -14.18 1.55
C ALA A 203 -1.72 -13.17 1.70
N ILE A 204 -2.06 -12.44 0.64
CA ILE A 204 -3.19 -11.50 0.62
C ILE A 204 -4.50 -12.24 0.93
N LEU A 205 -4.74 -13.37 0.27
CA LEU A 205 -5.92 -14.21 0.50
C LEU A 205 -5.99 -14.70 1.95
N MET A 206 -4.90 -15.21 2.50
CA MET A 206 -4.84 -15.69 3.88
C MET A 206 -5.17 -14.58 4.88
N ILE A 207 -4.54 -13.41 4.76
CA ILE A 207 -4.84 -12.26 5.62
C ILE A 207 -6.32 -11.85 5.47
N TYR A 208 -6.81 -11.77 4.23
CA TYR A 208 -8.18 -11.36 3.95
C TYR A 208 -9.22 -12.33 4.52
N LEU A 209 -9.01 -13.63 4.39
CA LEU A 209 -9.93 -14.65 4.89
C LEU A 209 -9.94 -14.68 6.43
N ILE A 210 -8.75 -14.69 7.05
CA ILE A 210 -8.64 -14.76 8.51
C ILE A 210 -9.21 -13.51 9.18
N LYS A 211 -8.97 -12.31 8.65
CA LYS A 211 -9.52 -11.07 9.24
C LYS A 211 -11.05 -11.01 9.23
N ARG A 212 -11.72 -11.84 8.41
CA ARG A 212 -13.20 -11.91 8.33
C ARG A 212 -13.81 -12.91 9.31
N LEU A 213 -12.99 -13.72 9.95
CA LEU A 213 -13.48 -14.68 10.93
C LEU A 213 -13.95 -13.95 12.21
N SER A 214 -15.03 -14.43 12.79
CA SER A 214 -15.60 -13.92 14.04
C SER A 214 -14.82 -14.39 15.28
N VAL A 215 -13.48 -14.33 15.23
CA VAL A 215 -12.58 -14.73 16.30
C VAL A 215 -11.93 -13.50 16.92
N ASN A 216 -11.74 -13.52 18.23
CA ASN A 216 -11.01 -12.47 18.92
C ASN A 216 -9.61 -12.31 18.32
N TYR A 217 -9.19 -11.06 18.07
CA TYR A 217 -7.89 -10.73 17.47
C TYR A 217 -7.68 -11.26 16.05
N SER A 218 -8.76 -11.55 15.29
CA SER A 218 -8.68 -12.08 13.91
C SER A 218 -7.74 -11.30 12.99
N TRP A 219 -7.69 -9.98 13.13
CA TRP A 219 -6.80 -9.12 12.34
C TRP A 219 -5.31 -9.38 12.64
N ILE A 220 -4.95 -9.49 13.93
CA ILE A 220 -3.58 -9.76 14.34
C ILE A 220 -3.17 -11.16 13.90
N ILE A 221 -4.03 -12.14 14.12
CA ILE A 221 -3.80 -13.54 13.69
C ILE A 221 -3.64 -13.59 12.17
N GLY A 222 -4.50 -12.86 11.43
CA GLY A 222 -4.42 -12.78 9.98
C GLY A 222 -3.09 -12.22 9.47
N ILE A 223 -2.61 -11.11 10.06
CA ILE A 223 -1.32 -10.51 9.69
C ILE A 223 -0.18 -11.49 9.92
N VAL A 224 -0.10 -12.09 11.11
CA VAL A 224 0.98 -13.02 11.46
C VAL A 224 0.93 -14.27 10.57
N ALA A 225 -0.24 -14.89 10.42
CA ALA A 225 -0.42 -16.08 9.60
C ALA A 225 -0.10 -15.83 8.13
N GLY A 226 -0.56 -14.71 7.56
CA GLY A 226 -0.27 -14.37 6.16
C GLY A 226 1.20 -14.05 5.91
N CYS A 227 1.87 -13.32 6.82
CA CYS A 227 3.30 -13.08 6.72
C CYS A 227 4.10 -14.38 6.84
N PHE A 228 3.73 -15.26 7.76
CA PHE A 228 4.37 -16.56 7.93
C PHE A 228 4.19 -17.44 6.69
N THR A 229 2.98 -17.52 6.16
CA THR A 229 2.67 -18.27 4.91
C THR A 229 3.50 -17.74 3.75
N ASN A 230 3.60 -16.41 3.59
CA ASN A 230 4.44 -15.78 2.57
C ASN A 230 5.90 -16.20 2.70
N ALA A 231 6.46 -16.13 3.90
CA ALA A 231 7.85 -16.51 4.15
C ALA A 231 8.11 -18.00 3.86
N VAL A 232 7.23 -18.88 4.30
CA VAL A 232 7.35 -20.31 4.06
C VAL A 232 7.30 -20.62 2.56
N ILE A 233 6.34 -20.08 1.82
CA ILE A 233 6.24 -20.30 0.37
C ILE A 233 7.51 -19.83 -0.33
N LEU A 234 8.01 -18.62 -0.01
CA LEU A 234 9.22 -18.08 -0.63
C LEU A 234 10.45 -18.94 -0.32
N ILE A 235 10.69 -19.27 0.96
CA ILE A 235 11.87 -20.03 1.37
C ILE A 235 11.86 -21.43 0.75
N VAL A 236 10.72 -22.14 0.82
CA VAL A 236 10.58 -23.49 0.28
C VAL A 236 10.73 -23.48 -1.24
N SER A 237 10.03 -22.59 -1.94
CA SER A 237 10.07 -22.52 -3.40
C SER A 237 11.46 -22.14 -3.93
N PHE A 238 12.15 -21.18 -3.30
CA PHE A 238 13.50 -20.78 -3.70
C PHE A 238 14.51 -21.90 -3.44
N SER A 239 14.36 -22.62 -2.34
CA SER A 239 15.20 -23.80 -2.03
C SER A 239 15.00 -24.92 -3.05
N LEU A 240 13.73 -25.28 -3.37
CA LEU A 240 13.42 -26.34 -4.33
C LEU A 240 13.90 -26.01 -5.75
N LEU A 241 13.85 -24.76 -6.16
CA LEU A 241 14.27 -24.32 -7.48
C LEU A 241 15.75 -23.91 -7.55
N SER A 242 16.50 -24.11 -6.46
CA SER A 242 17.93 -23.78 -6.33
C SER A 242 18.24 -22.30 -6.66
N ILE A 243 17.30 -21.40 -6.35
CA ILE A 243 17.47 -19.96 -6.54
C ILE A 243 18.28 -19.42 -5.36
N LYS A 244 19.42 -18.78 -5.64
CA LYS A 244 20.28 -18.19 -4.61
C LYS A 244 19.59 -16.99 -3.98
N THR A 245 18.94 -17.20 -2.85
CA THR A 245 18.33 -16.13 -2.05
C THR A 245 18.92 -16.14 -0.64
N ASN A 246 19.06 -14.98 -0.09
CA ASN A 246 19.48 -14.86 1.31
C ASN A 246 18.25 -15.02 2.22
N VAL A 247 18.10 -16.21 2.81
CA VAL A 247 17.00 -16.55 3.72
C VAL A 247 16.90 -15.55 4.88
N LEU A 248 18.03 -15.01 5.34
CA LEU A 248 18.05 -14.02 6.42
C LEU A 248 17.26 -12.75 6.02
N PHE A 249 17.38 -12.27 4.77
CA PHE A 249 16.59 -11.14 4.29
C PHE A 249 15.09 -11.43 4.25
N VAL A 250 14.68 -12.65 3.91
CA VAL A 250 13.28 -13.06 3.94
C VAL A 250 12.74 -13.02 5.36
N VAL A 251 13.49 -13.57 6.32
CA VAL A 251 13.10 -13.61 7.74
C VAL A 251 13.02 -12.20 8.32
N ILE A 252 14.06 -11.37 8.15
CA ILE A 252 14.07 -9.99 8.66
C ILE A 252 12.94 -9.18 8.03
N GLY A 253 12.74 -9.31 6.71
CA GLY A 253 11.68 -8.62 6.00
C GLY A 253 10.28 -9.06 6.44
N THR A 254 10.10 -10.33 6.79
CA THR A 254 8.85 -10.86 7.33
C THR A 254 8.55 -10.29 8.73
N VAL A 255 9.54 -10.24 9.61
CA VAL A 255 9.40 -9.62 10.94
C VAL A 255 9.04 -8.15 10.80
N LEU A 256 9.73 -7.43 9.91
CA LEU A 256 9.43 -6.02 9.62
C LEU A 256 7.99 -5.85 9.09
N ALA A 257 7.54 -6.75 8.20
CA ALA A 257 6.18 -6.75 7.66
C ALA A 257 5.12 -6.95 8.75
N ILE A 258 5.37 -7.84 9.72
CA ILE A 258 4.48 -8.04 10.87
C ILE A 258 4.40 -6.77 11.70
N VAL A 259 5.54 -6.16 12.06
CA VAL A 259 5.58 -4.93 12.87
C VAL A 259 4.82 -3.80 12.19
N ILE A 260 5.08 -3.56 10.90
CA ILE A 260 4.39 -2.52 10.12
C ILE A 260 2.90 -2.86 9.97
N GLY A 261 2.55 -4.14 9.77
CA GLY A 261 1.17 -4.61 9.71
C GLY A 261 0.40 -4.34 11.00
N LEU A 262 1.01 -4.55 12.17
CA LEU A 262 0.42 -4.24 13.46
C LEU A 262 0.24 -2.73 13.67
N VAL A 263 1.19 -1.92 13.22
CA VAL A 263 1.06 -0.45 13.23
C VAL A 263 -0.09 -0.01 12.32
N LEU A 264 -0.16 -0.53 11.10
CA LEU A 264 -1.26 -0.23 10.18
C LEU A 264 -2.62 -0.66 10.74
N HIS A 265 -2.70 -1.84 11.35
CA HIS A 265 -3.90 -2.32 12.02
C HIS A 265 -4.38 -1.31 13.08
N LEU A 266 -3.46 -0.77 13.89
CA LEU A 266 -3.80 0.22 14.91
C LEU A 266 -4.44 1.48 14.31
N PHE A 267 -4.01 1.92 13.11
CA PHE A 267 -4.54 3.11 12.45
C PHE A 267 -5.82 2.84 11.66
N ILE A 268 -5.91 1.70 10.96
CA ILE A 268 -7.06 1.35 10.12
C ILE A 268 -8.25 0.92 10.96
N PHE A 269 -8.01 0.13 12.01
CA PHE A 269 -9.05 -0.34 12.92
C PHE A 269 -9.27 0.69 14.04
N SER A 270 -9.86 1.82 13.68
CA SER A 270 -10.12 2.89 14.64
C SER A 270 -11.49 2.75 15.27
N VAL A 271 -11.54 2.09 16.41
CA VAL A 271 -12.63 2.32 17.35
C VAL A 271 -12.41 3.70 17.95
N ASP A 272 -13.42 4.56 17.92
CA ASP A 272 -13.39 5.84 18.62
C ASP A 272 -13.64 5.58 20.11
N TYR A 273 -12.56 5.63 20.89
CA TYR A 273 -12.61 5.43 22.34
C TYR A 273 -13.04 6.69 23.12
N THR A 274 -13.33 7.80 22.41
CA THR A 274 -13.74 9.06 23.03
C THR A 274 -15.25 9.24 23.07
N ALA A 275 -15.99 8.54 22.21
CA ALA A 275 -17.42 8.70 22.07
C ALA A 275 -18.19 7.41 22.44
N THR A 276 -19.34 7.60 23.07
CA THR A 276 -20.33 6.53 23.19
C THR A 276 -21.13 6.48 21.89
N GLU A 277 -21.13 5.33 21.23
CA GLU A 277 -21.90 5.13 20.01
C GLU A 277 -23.29 4.57 20.34
N TYR A 278 -24.32 5.17 19.75
CA TYR A 278 -25.68 4.66 19.76
C TYR A 278 -25.98 4.02 18.42
N VAL A 279 -26.10 2.70 18.40
CA VAL A 279 -26.36 1.93 17.18
C VAL A 279 -27.79 1.42 17.25
N GLN A 280 -28.56 1.66 16.18
CA GLN A 280 -29.90 1.12 16.00
C GLN A 280 -29.85 0.16 14.80
N PHE A 281 -30.37 -1.04 14.99
CA PHE A 281 -30.61 -2.00 13.92
C PHE A 281 -31.89 -2.75 14.17
N GLU A 282 -32.47 -3.31 13.14
CA GLU A 282 -33.74 -4.04 13.21
C GLU A 282 -33.59 -5.41 12.51
N ASP A 283 -34.33 -6.37 12.99
CA ASP A 283 -34.65 -7.60 12.31
C ASP A 283 -36.15 -7.73 12.09
N ASN A 284 -36.63 -8.88 11.60
CA ASN A 284 -38.06 -9.08 11.32
C ASN A 284 -38.96 -9.01 12.55
N ASP A 285 -38.38 -9.18 13.76
CA ASP A 285 -39.15 -9.32 15.01
C ASP A 285 -38.85 -8.20 16.01
N TYR A 286 -37.65 -7.54 15.96
CA TYR A 286 -37.21 -6.60 16.99
C TYR A 286 -36.43 -5.39 16.44
N TYR A 287 -36.65 -4.26 17.15
CA TYR A 287 -35.78 -3.08 17.06
C TYR A 287 -34.71 -3.14 18.18
N TYR A 288 -33.45 -3.03 17.83
CA TYR A 288 -32.36 -3.04 18.78
C TYR A 288 -31.76 -1.65 18.93
N TYR A 289 -31.69 -1.17 20.17
CA TYR A 289 -31.02 0.07 20.54
C TYR A 289 -29.86 -0.27 21.43
N VAL A 290 -28.65 -0.19 20.89
CA VAL A 290 -27.42 -0.58 21.58
C VAL A 290 -26.60 0.66 21.91
N LYS A 291 -26.30 0.86 23.20
CA LYS A 291 -25.34 1.85 23.67
C LYS A 291 -23.98 1.17 23.81
N ALA A 292 -23.05 1.47 22.90
CA ALA A 292 -21.68 0.97 22.94
C ALA A 292 -20.80 1.96 23.70
N VAL A 293 -20.35 1.56 24.91
CA VAL A 293 -19.45 2.35 25.74
C VAL A 293 -18.04 1.77 25.63
N PRO A 294 -17.00 2.56 25.29
CA PRO A 294 -15.65 2.05 25.18
C PRO A 294 -15.12 1.60 26.55
N LYS A 295 -14.51 0.39 26.61
CA LYS A 295 -13.90 -0.16 27.83
C LYS A 295 -12.69 0.63 28.33
N VAL A 296 -12.10 1.47 27.48
CA VAL A 296 -10.97 2.33 27.79
C VAL A 296 -11.38 3.76 27.49
N SER A 297 -11.53 4.59 28.52
CA SER A 297 -11.76 6.02 28.35
C SER A 297 -10.44 6.72 28.03
N VAL A 298 -10.35 7.31 26.85
CA VAL A 298 -9.30 8.26 26.51
C VAL A 298 -9.89 9.63 26.71
N THR A 299 -9.26 10.46 27.49
CA THR A 299 -9.64 11.77 28.02
C THR A 299 -10.69 12.50 27.17
N GLU A 300 -11.78 12.95 27.79
CA GLU A 300 -12.83 13.78 27.19
C GLU A 300 -12.21 15.00 26.51
N ARG A 301 -12.66 15.29 25.29
CA ARG A 301 -12.36 16.57 24.66
C ARG A 301 -13.08 17.65 25.46
N ASP A 302 -12.35 18.60 26.02
CA ASP A 302 -12.91 19.85 26.52
C ASP A 302 -13.60 20.56 25.33
N ILE A 303 -14.89 20.37 25.20
CA ILE A 303 -15.71 21.08 24.22
C ILE A 303 -16.02 22.45 24.83
N THR A 304 -15.18 23.43 24.57
CA THR A 304 -15.52 24.82 24.85
C THR A 304 -16.57 25.28 23.85
N VAL A 305 -17.83 25.25 24.25
CA VAL A 305 -18.93 25.80 23.48
C VAL A 305 -18.91 27.32 23.58
N LYS A 306 -18.39 28.00 22.56
CA LYS A 306 -18.47 29.45 22.47
C LYS A 306 -19.89 29.85 22.05
N LYS A 307 -20.69 30.36 23.00
CA LYS A 307 -22.02 30.91 22.72
C LYS A 307 -21.89 32.11 21.78
N ILE A 308 -22.41 32.03 20.57
CA ILE A 308 -22.32 33.07 19.53
C ILE A 308 -23.36 34.19 19.72
N ASN A 309 -24.31 34.05 20.67
CA ASN A 309 -25.34 35.07 20.88
C ASN A 309 -25.03 35.97 22.08
N SER A 310 -24.59 37.18 21.78
CA SER A 310 -24.33 38.26 22.74
C SER A 310 -25.53 39.14 23.00
N ARG A 311 -26.74 38.58 23.04
CA ARG A 311 -27.96 39.29 23.48
C ARG A 311 -28.66 38.45 24.51
N ASP A 312 -28.15 38.43 25.72
CA ASP A 312 -28.89 38.50 26.97
C ASP A 312 -27.89 38.39 28.14
N LYS A 313 -27.78 39.45 28.89
CA LYS A 313 -27.15 39.44 30.21
C LYS A 313 -28.15 38.81 31.18
N GLY A 314 -28.15 37.48 31.26
CA GLY A 314 -28.85 36.69 32.25
C GLY A 314 -27.87 35.75 32.89
N TYR A 315 -27.75 35.83 34.20
CA TYR A 315 -26.97 34.92 35.04
C TYR A 315 -27.44 33.51 34.80
N VAL A 316 -26.55 32.63 34.31
CA VAL A 316 -26.79 31.20 34.20
C VAL A 316 -26.19 30.55 35.42
N HIS A 317 -27.03 30.04 36.30
CA HIS A 317 -26.64 29.07 37.34
C HIS A 317 -26.02 27.87 36.65
N THR A 318 -24.81 27.53 37.03
CA THR A 318 -24.16 26.25 36.77
C THR A 318 -24.84 25.22 37.69
N GLU A 319 -25.80 24.47 37.12
CA GLU A 319 -26.21 23.22 37.74
C GLU A 319 -25.19 22.17 37.36
N SER A 320 -24.41 21.76 38.34
CA SER A 320 -23.63 20.53 38.32
C SER A 320 -24.60 19.35 38.28
N PHE A 321 -24.61 18.61 37.16
CA PHE A 321 -25.26 17.30 37.15
C PHE A 321 -24.41 16.35 37.98
N GLU A 322 -24.72 16.17 39.24
CA GLU A 322 -24.33 15.01 40.04
C GLU A 322 -25.15 13.82 39.51
N GLU A 323 -24.46 12.87 38.89
CA GLU A 323 -25.05 11.57 38.59
C GLU A 323 -25.26 10.80 39.90
N ASP A 324 -26.48 10.68 40.31
CA ASP A 324 -26.90 9.74 41.35
C ASP A 324 -26.56 8.30 40.92
N GLN A 325 -25.56 7.74 41.52
CA GLN A 325 -25.37 6.30 41.64
C GLN A 325 -26.34 5.78 42.68
N GLU A 326 -27.49 5.26 42.26
CA GLU A 326 -28.27 4.34 43.11
C GLU A 326 -28.68 3.10 42.31
N ASP A 327 -28.14 2.02 42.82
CA ASP A 327 -28.59 0.63 42.92
C ASP A 327 -29.85 0.19 42.11
N ARG A 328 -29.58 -0.73 41.12
CA ARG A 328 -30.26 -2.06 41.11
C ARG A 328 -29.64 -3.00 40.11
#